data_4446ef7cbb85e2f3d47cd6b5f9565423
#
_entry.id   4446ef7cbb85e2f3d47cd6b5f9565423
#
_cell.length_a   1.000
_cell.length_b   1.000
_cell.length_c   1.000
_cell.angle_alpha   90.00
_cell.angle_beta   90.00
_cell.angle_gamma   90.00
#
_symmetry.space_group_name_H-M   'P 1'
#
loop_
_entity.id
_entity.type
_entity.pdbx_description
1 polymer ?
#
loop_
_entity_poly.entity_id
_entity_poly.type
_entity_poly.pdbx_seq_one_letter_code
_entity_poly.pdbx_strand_id
1 'polypeptide(L)'
;HLISDDTIDEYNAFVADMKKGTVSYTHRFKTNILTKKAEYDLIELKVTTIYSENKPAKAVASIRNLTNSQGYQSVTTYNFEKAGSYFTSADIEQFCDNNIQYNPACEFSLMLLEIDDLDVMTAEAGKEYADSILYTALQTAKQMISYRGIVCEIEHNLICIAIRDINSEVNLRSFLESLRNQIAWNVLLMNGKKNLTFSIGIARYPQNGITMELVKKKLYRAFDIAHERGHNHYIIYREHLHGEIS
;
A
#
# COMPACT_ATOMS: atom_id res chain seq x y z
N HIS A 1 -18.70 15.58 -7.61
CA HIS A 1 -18.93 14.72 -6.45
C HIS A 1 -18.78 13.26 -6.88
N LEU A 2 -18.19 12.40 -6.03
CA LEU A 2 -18.02 10.97 -6.32
C LEU A 2 -19.31 10.17 -6.04
N ILE A 3 -20.18 10.70 -5.20
CA ILE A 3 -21.45 10.12 -4.78
C ILE A 3 -22.56 10.92 -5.45
N SER A 4 -23.61 10.24 -5.92
CA SER A 4 -24.74 10.90 -6.56
C SER A 4 -25.52 11.76 -5.57
N ASP A 5 -26.12 12.87 -6.07
CA ASP A 5 -26.84 13.83 -5.22
C ASP A 5 -28.04 13.23 -4.49
N ASP A 6 -28.67 12.20 -5.06
CA ASP A 6 -29.83 11.49 -4.48
C ASP A 6 -29.49 10.68 -3.21
N THR A 7 -28.22 10.36 -3.00
CA THR A 7 -27.77 9.56 -1.84
C THR A 7 -26.84 10.34 -0.89
N ILE A 8 -26.59 11.61 -1.20
CA ILE A 8 -25.68 12.44 -0.41
C ILE A 8 -26.22 12.68 1.02
N ASP A 9 -27.53 12.83 1.15
CA ASP A 9 -28.16 13.07 2.46
C ASP A 9 -28.09 11.82 3.34
N GLU A 10 -28.29 10.62 2.77
CA GLU A 10 -28.14 9.35 3.49
C GLU A 10 -26.67 9.14 3.93
N TYR A 11 -25.72 9.47 3.05
CA TYR A 11 -24.30 9.43 3.38
C TYR A 11 -23.93 10.42 4.49
N ASN A 12 -24.43 11.65 4.44
CA ASN A 12 -24.19 12.66 5.46
C ASN A 12 -24.78 12.27 6.81
N ALA A 13 -25.99 11.70 6.80
CA ALA A 13 -26.66 11.18 8.00
C ALA A 13 -25.81 10.04 8.62
N PHE A 14 -25.35 9.10 7.79
CA PHE A 14 -24.45 8.02 8.23
C PHE A 14 -23.16 8.55 8.86
N VAL A 15 -22.50 9.54 8.24
CA VAL A 15 -21.28 10.15 8.78
C VAL A 15 -21.56 10.87 10.11
N ALA A 16 -22.70 11.54 10.21
CA ALA A 16 -23.12 12.21 11.45
C ALA A 16 -23.36 11.22 12.59
N ASP A 17 -24.04 10.11 12.30
CA ASP A 17 -24.30 9.05 13.27
C ASP A 17 -23.01 8.33 13.68
N MET A 18 -22.11 8.09 12.74
CA MET A 18 -20.80 7.53 13.03
C MET A 18 -19.99 8.39 14.01
N LYS A 19 -20.11 9.71 13.92
CA LYS A 19 -19.40 10.63 14.83
C LYS A 19 -20.02 10.68 16.24
N LYS A 20 -21.30 10.40 16.35
CA LYS A 20 -22.06 10.43 17.63
C LYS A 20 -22.12 9.08 18.33
N GLY A 21 -21.88 7.99 17.59
CA GLY A 21 -22.04 6.64 18.09
C GLY A 21 -21.03 6.28 19.16
N THR A 22 -21.46 5.44 20.08
CA THR A 22 -20.63 4.89 21.16
C THR A 22 -20.55 3.36 21.11
N VAL A 23 -21.32 2.75 20.22
CA VAL A 23 -21.44 1.30 20.07
C VAL A 23 -21.16 0.91 18.62
N SER A 24 -20.42 -0.18 18.43
CA SER A 24 -20.14 -0.72 17.09
C SER A 24 -21.45 -1.07 16.37
N TYR A 25 -21.60 -0.58 15.15
CA TYR A 25 -22.72 -0.91 14.30
C TYR A 25 -22.33 -1.04 12.83
N THR A 26 -23.17 -1.72 12.07
CA THR A 26 -22.99 -1.87 10.63
C THR A 26 -24.11 -1.12 9.90
N HIS A 27 -23.71 -0.25 8.99
CA HIS A 27 -24.63 0.46 8.10
C HIS A 27 -24.42 -0.02 6.66
N ARG A 28 -25.52 -0.10 5.90
CA ARG A 28 -25.50 -0.43 4.47
C ARG A 28 -26.28 0.60 3.71
N PHE A 29 -25.72 1.11 2.67
CA PHE A 29 -26.43 1.97 1.73
C PHE A 29 -26.00 1.69 0.29
N LYS A 30 -26.89 2.00 -0.65
CA LYS A 30 -26.63 1.90 -2.08
C LYS A 30 -26.47 3.29 -2.63
N THR A 31 -25.47 3.49 -3.45
CA THR A 31 -25.23 4.77 -4.10
C THR A 31 -24.64 4.57 -5.49
N ASN A 32 -24.82 5.56 -6.34
CA ASN A 32 -24.13 5.61 -7.61
C ASN A 32 -22.80 6.35 -7.43
N ILE A 33 -21.72 5.74 -7.89
CA ILE A 33 -20.40 6.38 -7.93
C ILE A 33 -19.97 6.64 -9.36
N LEU A 34 -19.40 7.81 -9.59
CA LEU A 34 -18.83 8.17 -10.87
C LEU A 34 -17.53 7.39 -11.11
N THR A 35 -17.51 6.61 -12.18
CA THR A 35 -16.32 5.85 -12.58
C THR A 35 -15.35 6.71 -13.39
N LYS A 36 -14.13 6.20 -13.62
CA LYS A 36 -13.14 6.86 -14.51
C LYS A 36 -13.60 7.00 -15.97
N LYS A 37 -14.64 6.25 -16.38
CA LYS A 37 -15.25 6.33 -17.72
C LYS A 37 -16.38 7.35 -17.82
N ALA A 38 -16.58 8.19 -16.79
CA ALA A 38 -17.69 9.12 -16.67
C ALA A 38 -19.09 8.45 -16.71
N GLU A 39 -19.17 7.19 -16.32
CA GLU A 39 -20.38 6.41 -16.14
C GLU A 39 -20.67 6.26 -14.65
N TYR A 40 -21.92 6.08 -14.28
CA TYR A 40 -22.29 5.78 -12.89
C TYR A 40 -22.45 4.29 -12.69
N ASP A 41 -21.73 3.76 -11.71
CA ASP A 41 -21.93 2.39 -11.22
C ASP A 41 -22.74 2.41 -9.92
N LEU A 42 -23.80 1.61 -9.88
CA LEU A 42 -24.53 1.35 -8.65
C LEU A 42 -23.70 0.43 -7.77
N ILE A 43 -23.40 0.89 -6.57
CA ILE A 43 -22.67 0.11 -5.57
C ILE A 43 -23.49 -0.06 -4.30
N GLU A 44 -23.26 -1.16 -3.61
CA GLU A 44 -23.64 -1.32 -2.21
C GLU A 44 -22.40 -1.11 -1.33
N LEU A 45 -22.47 -0.16 -0.43
CA LEU A 45 -21.44 0.11 0.56
C LEU A 45 -21.92 -0.39 1.93
N LYS A 46 -21.15 -1.30 2.51
CA LYS A 46 -21.35 -1.76 3.88
C LYS A 46 -20.22 -1.24 4.73
N VAL A 47 -20.53 -0.45 5.75
CA VAL A 47 -19.55 0.10 6.69
C VAL A 47 -19.85 -0.40 8.09
N THR A 48 -18.84 -0.93 8.75
CA THR A 48 -18.90 -1.33 10.17
C THR A 48 -17.96 -0.44 10.94
N THR A 49 -18.49 0.31 11.91
CA THR A 49 -17.70 1.19 12.78
C THR A 49 -17.49 0.52 14.13
N ILE A 50 -16.29 0.53 14.62
CA ILE A 50 -15.86 0.00 15.91
C ILE A 50 -15.40 1.17 16.77
N TYR A 51 -15.89 1.25 17.97
CA TYR A 51 -15.58 2.33 18.92
C TYR A 51 -14.70 1.80 20.05
N SER A 52 -13.80 2.65 20.53
CA SER A 52 -13.01 2.44 21.73
C SER A 52 -13.05 3.72 22.55
N GLU A 53 -13.28 3.61 23.85
CA GLU A 53 -13.38 4.76 24.77
C GLU A 53 -14.35 5.86 24.28
N ASN A 54 -15.51 5.45 23.76
CA ASN A 54 -16.53 6.33 23.22
C ASN A 54 -16.09 7.20 22.02
N LYS A 55 -15.04 6.80 21.33
CA LYS A 55 -14.57 7.44 20.09
C LYS A 55 -14.54 6.41 18.96
N PRO A 56 -14.83 6.83 17.72
CA PRO A 56 -14.67 5.94 16.59
C PRO A 56 -13.18 5.57 16.43
N ALA A 57 -12.85 4.31 16.70
CA ALA A 57 -11.50 3.81 16.65
C ALA A 57 -11.15 3.20 15.26
N LYS A 58 -12.15 2.58 14.63
CA LYS A 58 -11.98 1.88 13.34
C LYS A 58 -13.26 1.92 12.52
N ALA A 59 -13.12 1.90 11.22
CA ALA A 59 -14.22 1.65 10.29
C ALA A 59 -13.77 0.61 9.25
N VAL A 60 -14.58 -0.40 9.04
CA VAL A 60 -14.37 -1.41 7.99
C VAL A 60 -15.43 -1.20 6.93
N ALA A 61 -15.01 -0.96 5.70
CA ALA A 61 -15.91 -0.77 4.58
C ALA A 61 -15.75 -1.88 3.54
N SER A 62 -16.85 -2.40 3.03
CA SER A 62 -16.87 -3.27 1.86
C SER A 62 -17.74 -2.66 0.78
N ILE A 63 -17.30 -2.72 -0.45
CA ILE A 63 -17.99 -2.19 -1.62
C ILE A 63 -18.37 -3.35 -2.53
N ARG A 64 -19.64 -3.42 -2.93
CA ARG A 64 -20.12 -4.37 -3.91
C ARG A 64 -20.68 -3.61 -5.12
N ASN A 65 -20.15 -3.87 -6.31
CA ASN A 65 -20.71 -3.32 -7.54
C ASN A 65 -21.98 -4.12 -7.91
N LEU A 66 -23.10 -3.42 -8.12
CA LEU A 66 -24.40 -4.00 -8.46
C LEU A 66 -24.76 -3.80 -9.93
N THR A 67 -24.06 -2.92 -10.66
CA THR A 67 -24.34 -2.62 -12.07
C THR A 67 -24.01 -3.82 -12.96
N ASN A 68 -22.91 -4.51 -12.69
CA ASN A 68 -22.51 -5.72 -13.39
C ASN A 68 -22.96 -6.94 -12.59
N SER A 69 -24.07 -7.56 -12.97
CA SER A 69 -24.64 -8.75 -12.34
C SER A 69 -23.82 -10.03 -12.44
N GLN A 70 -22.61 -9.96 -13.00
CA GLN A 70 -21.60 -11.00 -12.93
C GLN A 70 -20.70 -10.75 -11.72
N GLY A 71 -21.19 -11.16 -10.58
CA GLY A 71 -20.51 -11.66 -9.40
C GLY A 71 -19.16 -11.07 -8.93
N TYR A 72 -18.85 -9.81 -9.13
CA TYR A 72 -17.62 -9.23 -8.60
C TYR A 72 -17.84 -8.70 -7.18
N GLN A 73 -17.52 -9.55 -6.21
CA GLN A 73 -17.24 -9.09 -4.87
C GLN A 73 -15.78 -8.61 -4.83
N SER A 74 -15.54 -7.34 -5.07
CA SER A 74 -14.32 -6.76 -4.54
C SER A 74 -14.51 -6.58 -3.03
N VAL A 75 -14.27 -7.63 -2.28
CA VAL A 75 -14.14 -7.54 -0.83
C VAL A 75 -12.79 -6.91 -0.56
N THR A 76 -12.74 -5.60 -0.58
CA THR A 76 -11.61 -4.89 0.01
C THR A 76 -11.86 -4.88 1.51
N THR A 77 -11.53 -5.99 2.15
CA THR A 77 -11.52 -6.05 3.62
C THR A 77 -10.28 -5.30 4.08
N TYR A 78 -10.43 -4.02 4.35
CA TYR A 78 -9.44 -3.30 5.12
C TYR A 78 -9.59 -3.75 6.58
N ASN A 79 -8.89 -4.82 6.94
CA ASN A 79 -8.74 -5.21 8.32
C ASN A 79 -7.82 -4.20 9.01
N PHE A 80 -8.42 -3.20 9.66
CA PHE A 80 -7.71 -2.30 10.57
C PHE A 80 -7.43 -2.96 11.95
N GLU A 81 -7.69 -4.26 12.10
CA GLU A 81 -7.83 -4.90 13.41
C GLU A 81 -6.54 -5.30 14.10
N LYS A 82 -5.38 -5.04 13.54
CA LYS A 82 -4.17 -5.15 14.34
C LYS A 82 -3.34 -3.88 14.12
N ALA A 83 -3.21 -3.07 15.14
CA ALA A 83 -1.98 -2.32 15.34
C ALA A 83 -0.85 -3.37 15.25
N GLY A 84 -0.17 -3.47 14.08
CA GLY A 84 0.82 -4.51 13.83
C GLY A 84 0.42 -5.67 12.91
N SER A 85 -0.80 -5.79 12.38
CA SER A 85 -1.07 -6.73 11.29
C SER A 85 -0.80 -6.07 9.96
N TYR A 86 0.35 -6.32 9.47
CA TYR A 86 0.74 -6.00 8.12
C TYR A 86 0.13 -7.02 7.17
N PHE A 87 -0.09 -6.60 5.93
CA PHE A 87 -0.34 -7.53 4.86
C PHE A 87 0.82 -8.51 4.75
N THR A 88 0.53 -9.70 4.28
CA THR A 88 1.52 -10.74 4.02
C THR A 88 2.02 -10.67 2.58
N SER A 89 3.07 -11.41 2.25
CA SER A 89 3.51 -11.58 0.86
C SER A 89 2.40 -12.14 -0.03
N ALA A 90 1.54 -13.04 0.50
CA ALA A 90 0.39 -13.58 -0.20
C ALA A 90 -0.65 -12.48 -0.53
N ASP A 91 -0.85 -11.51 0.34
CA ASP A 91 -1.76 -10.39 0.08
C ASP A 91 -1.23 -9.48 -1.05
N ILE A 92 0.10 -9.30 -1.16
CA ILE A 92 0.71 -8.57 -2.29
C ILE A 92 0.50 -9.33 -3.59
N GLU A 93 0.69 -10.65 -3.58
CA GLU A 93 0.45 -11.48 -4.77
C GLU A 93 -1.01 -11.38 -5.20
N GLN A 94 -1.93 -11.55 -4.28
CA GLN A 94 -3.36 -11.43 -4.56
C GLN A 94 -3.75 -10.03 -5.06
N PHE A 95 -3.16 -8.97 -4.51
CA PHE A 95 -3.37 -7.60 -4.99
C PHE A 95 -2.92 -7.45 -6.45
N CYS A 96 -1.75 -7.96 -6.79
CA CYS A 96 -1.21 -7.89 -8.16
C CYS A 96 -2.04 -8.72 -9.12
N ASP A 97 -2.35 -9.97 -8.77
CA ASP A 97 -3.15 -10.89 -9.60
C ASP A 97 -4.55 -10.35 -9.86
N ASN A 98 -5.20 -9.78 -8.84
CA ASN A 98 -6.49 -9.12 -8.99
C ASN A 98 -6.41 -7.93 -9.94
N ASN A 99 -5.35 -7.10 -9.86
CA ASN A 99 -5.19 -5.99 -10.80
C ASN A 99 -5.01 -6.48 -12.24
N ILE A 100 -4.21 -7.52 -12.46
CA ILE A 100 -3.99 -8.11 -13.79
C ILE A 100 -5.29 -8.73 -14.33
N GLN A 101 -5.99 -9.48 -13.50
CA GLN A 101 -7.20 -10.21 -13.90
C GLN A 101 -8.36 -9.27 -14.26
N TYR A 102 -8.56 -8.21 -13.45
CA TYR A 102 -9.74 -7.35 -13.58
C TYR A 102 -9.51 -6.08 -14.38
N ASN A 103 -8.26 -5.73 -14.67
CA ASN A 103 -7.89 -4.60 -15.50
C ASN A 103 -6.70 -4.95 -16.39
N PRO A 104 -6.92 -5.48 -17.62
CA PRO A 104 -5.83 -5.85 -18.54
C PRO A 104 -4.88 -4.69 -18.91
N ALA A 105 -5.32 -3.44 -18.72
CA ALA A 105 -4.50 -2.24 -18.93
C ALA A 105 -3.90 -1.71 -17.62
N CYS A 106 -3.88 -2.53 -16.56
CA CYS A 106 -3.32 -2.08 -15.29
C CYS A 106 -1.81 -1.85 -15.38
N GLU A 107 -1.37 -0.88 -14.66
CA GLU A 107 0.04 -0.60 -14.44
C GLU A 107 0.29 -0.48 -12.94
N PHE A 108 1.34 -1.14 -12.47
CA PHE A 108 1.77 -1.01 -11.08
C PHE A 108 3.28 -1.20 -10.95
N SER A 109 3.82 -0.70 -9.86
CA SER A 109 5.22 -0.89 -9.50
C SER A 109 5.33 -1.72 -8.24
N LEU A 110 6.26 -2.68 -8.25
CA LEU A 110 6.69 -3.43 -7.08
C LEU A 110 8.04 -2.88 -6.61
N MET A 111 8.19 -2.76 -5.30
CA MET A 111 9.40 -2.27 -4.66
C MET A 111 9.76 -3.18 -3.51
N LEU A 112 11.05 -3.52 -3.41
CA LEU A 112 11.66 -4.09 -2.22
C LEU A 112 12.50 -2.99 -1.58
N LEU A 113 12.24 -2.68 -0.32
CA LEU A 113 12.92 -1.66 0.45
C LEU A 113 13.52 -2.30 1.69
N GLU A 114 14.80 -2.13 1.89
CA GLU A 114 15.52 -2.49 3.10
C GLU A 114 16.04 -1.23 3.78
N ILE A 115 15.97 -1.24 5.11
CA ILE A 115 16.61 -0.20 5.94
C ILE A 115 18.06 -0.62 6.16
N ASP A 116 18.98 0.14 5.61
CA ASP A 116 20.40 -0.19 5.71
C ASP A 116 20.88 -0.20 7.17
N ASP A 117 21.80 -1.09 7.51
CA ASP A 117 22.42 -1.21 8.83
C ASP A 117 21.45 -1.45 10.02
N LEU A 118 20.22 -1.96 9.78
CA LEU A 118 19.27 -2.21 10.87
C LEU A 118 19.80 -3.23 11.89
N ASP A 119 20.56 -4.23 11.44
CA ASP A 119 21.21 -5.20 12.33
C ASP A 119 22.26 -4.55 13.23
N VAL A 120 23.04 -3.61 12.69
CA VAL A 120 24.00 -2.82 13.49
C VAL A 120 23.24 -1.97 14.52
N MET A 121 22.15 -1.35 14.13
CA MET A 121 21.30 -0.57 15.05
C MET A 121 20.69 -1.49 16.13
N THR A 122 20.31 -2.70 15.77
CA THR A 122 19.80 -3.70 16.72
C THR A 122 20.88 -4.07 17.75
N ALA A 123 22.11 -4.27 17.31
CA ALA A 123 23.23 -4.58 18.20
C ALA A 123 23.61 -3.40 19.12
N GLU A 124 23.54 -2.19 18.62
CA GLU A 124 23.91 -0.97 19.36
C GLU A 124 22.83 -0.46 20.32
N ALA A 125 21.56 -0.45 19.90
CA ALA A 125 20.46 0.17 20.61
C ALA A 125 19.35 -0.80 21.06
N GLY A 126 19.48 -2.08 20.72
CA GLY A 126 18.53 -3.12 21.07
C GLY A 126 17.41 -3.34 20.07
N LYS A 127 16.77 -4.50 20.19
CA LYS A 127 15.72 -4.94 19.28
C LYS A 127 14.50 -4.02 19.27
N GLU A 128 14.05 -3.54 20.44
CA GLU A 128 12.89 -2.65 20.54
C GLU A 128 13.08 -1.37 19.72
N TYR A 129 14.29 -0.85 19.70
CA TYR A 129 14.65 0.31 18.91
C TYR A 129 14.55 0.02 17.40
N ALA A 130 15.14 -1.09 16.94
CA ALA A 130 15.08 -1.51 15.55
C ALA A 130 13.63 -1.79 15.10
N ASP A 131 12.86 -2.49 15.92
CA ASP A 131 11.44 -2.77 15.66
C ASP A 131 10.62 -1.46 15.54
N SER A 132 10.94 -0.44 16.35
CA SER A 132 10.28 0.87 16.26
C SER A 132 10.59 1.62 14.96
N ILE A 133 11.81 1.50 14.46
CA ILE A 133 12.22 2.06 13.16
C ILE A 133 11.46 1.37 12.03
N LEU A 134 11.46 0.05 12.02
CA LEU A 134 10.76 -0.76 11.01
C LEU A 134 9.25 -0.47 11.02
N TYR A 135 8.64 -0.43 12.19
CA TYR A 135 7.24 -0.04 12.35
C TYR A 135 6.95 1.35 11.76
N THR A 136 7.79 2.33 12.05
CA THR A 136 7.65 3.69 11.53
C THR A 136 7.78 3.74 10.01
N ALA A 137 8.72 2.98 9.45
CA ALA A 137 8.88 2.87 8.00
C ALA A 137 7.64 2.27 7.34
N LEU A 138 7.11 1.17 7.88
CA LEU A 138 5.89 0.52 7.39
C LEU A 138 4.66 1.44 7.47
N GLN A 139 4.47 2.14 8.60
CA GLN A 139 3.34 3.07 8.76
C GLN A 139 3.46 4.26 7.80
N THR A 140 4.67 4.79 7.63
CA THR A 140 4.92 5.89 6.69
C THR A 140 4.64 5.46 5.26
N ALA A 141 5.16 4.31 4.83
CA ALA A 141 4.88 3.76 3.51
C ALA A 141 3.37 3.57 3.29
N LYS A 142 2.67 2.96 4.25
CA LYS A 142 1.22 2.75 4.22
C LYS A 142 0.43 4.06 4.06
N GLN A 143 0.80 5.10 4.78
CA GLN A 143 0.17 6.42 4.66
C GLN A 143 0.41 7.04 3.28
N MET A 144 1.63 6.95 2.76
CA MET A 144 1.99 7.53 1.47
C MET A 144 1.36 6.82 0.27
N ILE A 145 1.28 5.50 0.31
CA ILE A 145 0.58 4.75 -0.76
C ILE A 145 -0.94 4.84 -0.63
N SER A 146 -1.47 4.98 0.59
CA SER A 146 -2.91 5.09 0.85
C SER A 146 -3.71 3.97 0.14
N TYR A 147 -4.82 4.31 -0.53
CA TYR A 147 -5.66 3.35 -1.28
C TYR A 147 -5.05 2.86 -2.61
N ARG A 148 -3.92 3.42 -3.04
CA ARG A 148 -3.29 3.07 -4.32
C ARG A 148 -2.52 1.76 -4.30
N GLY A 149 -2.30 1.20 -3.13
CA GLY A 149 -1.44 0.04 -3.03
C GLY A 149 -1.48 -0.66 -1.69
N ILE A 150 -0.51 -1.52 -1.49
CA ILE A 150 -0.36 -2.38 -0.33
C ILE A 150 1.11 -2.44 0.06
N VAL A 151 1.37 -2.56 1.34
CA VAL A 151 2.72 -2.70 1.91
C VAL A 151 2.74 -3.83 2.92
N CYS A 152 3.78 -4.65 2.89
CA CYS A 152 4.02 -5.66 3.91
C CYS A 152 5.51 -5.78 4.23
N GLU A 153 5.80 -6.32 5.40
CA GLU A 153 7.10 -6.90 5.71
C GLU A 153 7.12 -8.34 5.17
N ILE A 154 8.11 -8.69 4.34
CA ILE A 154 8.28 -10.05 3.81
C ILE A 154 9.16 -10.88 4.74
N GLU A 155 10.29 -10.30 5.09
CA GLU A 155 11.31 -10.88 5.98
C GLU A 155 11.79 -9.79 6.91
N HIS A 156 12.58 -10.16 7.91
CA HIS A 156 13.15 -9.19 8.84
C HIS A 156 13.89 -8.09 8.06
N ASN A 157 13.46 -6.83 8.27
CA ASN A 157 14.00 -5.63 7.60
C ASN A 157 13.66 -5.45 6.11
N LEU A 158 12.93 -6.35 5.47
CA LEU A 158 12.59 -6.25 4.05
C LEU A 158 11.10 -5.92 3.85
N ILE A 159 10.84 -4.72 3.37
CA ILE A 159 9.49 -4.19 3.11
C ILE A 159 9.18 -4.33 1.62
N CYS A 160 8.05 -4.96 1.30
CA CYS A 160 7.52 -4.99 -0.04
C CYS A 160 6.36 -4.00 -0.19
N ILE A 161 6.39 -3.25 -1.29
CA ILE A 161 5.36 -2.27 -1.65
C ILE A 161 4.87 -2.59 -3.06
N ALA A 162 3.56 -2.74 -3.23
CA ALA A 162 2.91 -2.76 -4.53
C ALA A 162 2.05 -1.50 -4.67
N ILE A 163 2.25 -0.69 -5.70
CA ILE A 163 1.55 0.58 -5.89
C ILE A 163 1.10 0.78 -7.33
N ARG A 164 -0.16 1.17 -7.52
CA ARG A 164 -0.76 1.53 -8.81
C ARG A 164 -0.50 3.00 -9.14
N ASP A 165 -0.66 3.33 -10.40
CA ASP A 165 -0.66 4.70 -10.91
C ASP A 165 0.67 5.47 -10.74
N ILE A 166 1.76 4.76 -10.37
CA ILE A 166 3.11 5.30 -10.32
C ILE A 166 4.03 4.36 -11.10
N ASN A 167 4.04 4.51 -12.43
CA ASN A 167 4.76 3.60 -13.31
C ASN A 167 5.78 4.32 -14.23
N SER A 168 5.68 5.63 -14.41
CA SER A 168 6.71 6.40 -15.09
C SER A 168 7.95 6.55 -14.20
N GLU A 169 9.13 6.53 -14.79
CA GLU A 169 10.37 6.67 -14.02
C GLU A 169 10.48 7.99 -13.28
N VAL A 170 9.95 9.06 -13.83
CA VAL A 170 9.96 10.37 -13.20
C VAL A 170 9.12 10.34 -11.92
N ASN A 171 7.90 9.79 -12.01
CA ASN A 171 7.00 9.70 -10.86
C ASN A 171 7.55 8.72 -9.80
N LEU A 172 8.17 7.62 -10.24
CA LEU A 172 8.82 6.67 -9.33
C LEU A 172 9.97 7.33 -8.56
N ARG A 173 10.86 8.06 -9.24
CA ARG A 173 11.96 8.76 -8.59
C ARG A 173 11.45 9.77 -7.56
N SER A 174 10.48 10.59 -7.93
CA SER A 174 9.88 11.57 -7.03
C SER A 174 9.22 10.90 -5.81
N PHE A 175 8.50 9.79 -6.05
CA PHE A 175 7.87 9.02 -4.97
C PHE A 175 8.93 8.40 -4.03
N LEU A 176 9.99 7.79 -4.57
CA LEU A 176 11.05 7.17 -3.78
C LEU A 176 11.81 8.18 -2.92
N GLU A 177 12.14 9.34 -3.49
CA GLU A 177 12.79 10.42 -2.74
C GLU A 177 11.89 10.91 -1.61
N SER A 178 10.59 11.12 -1.90
CA SER A 178 9.63 11.52 -0.89
C SER A 178 9.45 10.46 0.20
N LEU A 179 9.38 9.17 -0.18
CA LEU A 179 9.23 8.06 0.76
C LEU A 179 10.44 7.97 1.71
N ARG A 180 11.65 7.96 1.16
CA ARG A 180 12.88 7.90 1.93
C ARG A 180 13.00 9.07 2.92
N ASN A 181 12.76 10.28 2.42
CA ASN A 181 12.83 11.49 3.24
C ASN A 181 11.78 11.48 4.36
N GLN A 182 10.56 11.04 4.05
CA GLN A 182 9.48 11.01 5.05
C GLN A 182 9.73 9.93 6.12
N ILE A 183 10.23 8.75 5.72
CA ILE A 183 10.61 7.71 6.70
C ILE A 183 11.74 8.24 7.60
N ALA A 184 12.81 8.75 7.00
CA ALA A 184 13.94 9.28 7.75
C ALA A 184 13.52 10.42 8.71
N TRP A 185 12.64 11.30 8.26
CA TRP A 185 12.10 12.39 9.09
C TRP A 185 11.26 11.88 10.26
N ASN A 186 10.34 10.93 10.01
CA ASN A 186 9.49 10.38 11.05
C ASN A 186 10.30 9.63 12.11
N VAL A 187 11.34 8.90 11.69
CA VAL A 187 12.26 8.21 12.62
C VAL A 187 13.10 9.21 13.40
N LEU A 188 13.58 10.28 12.76
CA LEU A 188 14.31 11.35 13.43
C LEU A 188 13.48 12.03 14.53
N LEU A 189 12.20 12.28 14.27
CA LEU A 189 11.26 12.86 15.25
C LEU A 189 11.04 11.94 16.46
N MET A 190 11.08 10.61 16.26
CA MET A 190 10.91 9.66 17.36
C MET A 190 12.16 9.55 18.24
N ASN A 191 13.34 9.50 17.65
CA ASN A 191 14.55 9.02 18.31
C ASN A 191 15.77 9.95 18.25
N GLY A 192 15.70 11.03 17.51
CA GLY A 192 16.67 12.16 17.56
C GLY A 192 18.08 11.92 17.01
N LYS A 193 18.41 10.78 16.36
CA LYS A 193 19.85 10.47 16.23
C LYS A 193 20.41 9.86 14.95
N LYS A 194 19.67 9.44 13.93
CA LYS A 194 20.35 8.80 12.78
C LYS A 194 19.77 9.15 11.42
N ASN A 195 20.62 9.50 10.47
CA ASN A 195 20.27 9.52 9.05
C ASN A 195 20.09 8.06 8.60
N LEU A 196 18.86 7.65 8.36
CA LEU A 196 18.57 6.36 7.76
C LEU A 196 18.86 6.39 6.27
N THR A 197 19.45 5.32 5.78
CA THR A 197 19.61 5.05 4.37
C THR A 197 18.83 3.80 3.97
N PHE A 198 18.59 3.63 2.68
CA PHE A 198 17.71 2.59 2.17
C PHE A 198 18.26 2.01 0.87
N SER A 199 18.28 0.70 0.78
CA SER A 199 18.52 -0.05 -0.46
C SER A 199 17.18 -0.47 -1.06
N ILE A 200 16.91 -0.09 -2.34
CA ILE A 200 15.60 -0.30 -2.94
C ILE A 200 15.73 -0.89 -4.35
N GLY A 201 15.08 -2.03 -4.57
CA GLY A 201 14.85 -2.58 -5.91
C GLY A 201 13.45 -2.30 -6.40
N ILE A 202 13.27 -2.00 -7.69
CA ILE A 202 11.98 -1.68 -8.30
C ILE A 202 11.82 -2.41 -9.63
N ALA A 203 10.65 -3.05 -9.82
CA ALA A 203 10.18 -3.56 -11.10
C ALA A 203 8.76 -3.10 -11.38
N ARG A 204 8.42 -2.97 -12.67
CA ARG A 204 7.15 -2.40 -13.14
C ARG A 204 6.38 -3.40 -13.99
N TYR A 205 5.08 -3.51 -13.74
CA TYR A 205 4.17 -4.25 -14.60
C TYR A 205 3.43 -3.29 -15.54
N PRO A 206 3.30 -3.58 -16.85
CA PRO A 206 3.82 -4.74 -17.58
C PRO A 206 5.23 -4.55 -18.17
N GLN A 207 5.89 -3.42 -17.97
CA GLN A 207 7.16 -3.05 -18.64
C GLN A 207 8.30 -4.04 -18.36
N ASN A 208 8.32 -4.63 -17.17
CA ASN A 208 9.35 -5.59 -16.79
C ASN A 208 8.87 -7.04 -16.86
N GLY A 209 7.63 -7.29 -17.28
CA GLY A 209 7.08 -8.63 -17.48
C GLY A 209 5.58 -8.64 -17.50
N ILE A 210 5.01 -9.57 -18.26
CA ILE A 210 3.55 -9.79 -18.36
C ILE A 210 3.05 -10.84 -17.37
N THR A 211 3.94 -11.47 -16.61
CA THR A 211 3.63 -12.40 -15.53
C THR A 211 4.24 -11.92 -14.22
N MET A 212 3.58 -12.21 -13.10
CA MET A 212 4.09 -11.85 -11.77
C MET A 212 5.42 -12.51 -11.46
N GLU A 213 5.62 -13.76 -11.94
CA GLU A 213 6.89 -14.47 -11.75
C GLU A 213 8.07 -13.70 -12.38
N LEU A 214 7.91 -13.23 -13.63
CA LEU A 214 8.94 -12.47 -14.32
C LEU A 214 9.20 -11.11 -13.66
N VAL A 215 8.14 -10.41 -13.26
CA VAL A 215 8.26 -9.13 -12.56
C VAL A 215 9.00 -9.31 -11.23
N LYS A 216 8.70 -10.38 -10.47
CA LYS A 216 9.41 -10.71 -9.22
C LYS A 216 10.89 -11.02 -9.45
N LYS A 217 11.23 -11.85 -10.42
CA LYS A 217 12.63 -12.14 -10.75
C LYS A 217 13.41 -10.83 -11.01
N LYS A 218 12.82 -9.94 -11.80
CA LYS A 218 13.44 -8.65 -12.14
C LYS A 218 13.48 -7.68 -10.95
N LEU A 219 12.50 -7.75 -10.06
CA LEU A 219 12.47 -7.01 -8.80
C LEU A 219 13.64 -7.40 -7.89
N TYR A 220 13.81 -8.71 -7.65
CA TYR A 220 14.93 -9.20 -6.84
C TYR A 220 16.28 -8.86 -7.48
N ARG A 221 16.42 -9.01 -8.80
CA ARG A 221 17.66 -8.60 -9.48
C ARG A 221 17.98 -7.12 -9.31
N ALA A 222 16.97 -6.24 -9.39
CA ALA A 222 17.16 -4.81 -9.12
C ALA A 222 17.58 -4.56 -7.67
N PHE A 223 17.02 -5.31 -6.74
CA PHE A 223 17.35 -5.23 -5.33
C PHE A 223 18.80 -5.70 -5.06
N ASP A 224 19.19 -6.83 -5.62
CA ASP A 224 20.58 -7.33 -5.53
C ASP A 224 21.59 -6.30 -6.04
N ILE A 225 21.30 -5.66 -7.18
CA ILE A 225 22.17 -4.62 -7.74
C ILE A 225 22.25 -3.39 -6.82
N ALA A 226 21.14 -3.03 -6.14
CA ALA A 226 21.17 -1.95 -5.16
C ALA A 226 22.15 -2.27 -4.02
N HIS A 227 22.15 -3.51 -3.52
CA HIS A 227 23.10 -4.01 -2.53
C HIS A 227 24.55 -4.06 -3.03
N GLU A 228 24.77 -4.60 -4.24
CA GLU A 228 26.10 -4.68 -4.86
C GLU A 228 26.78 -3.31 -5.02
N ARG A 229 26.00 -2.24 -5.13
CA ARG A 229 26.50 -0.86 -5.23
C ARG A 229 26.79 -0.20 -3.88
N GLY A 230 26.53 -0.89 -2.80
CA GLY A 230 26.60 -0.37 -1.44
C GLY A 230 25.28 0.25 -0.99
N HIS A 231 25.24 0.72 0.25
CA HIS A 231 24.04 1.26 0.88
C HIS A 231 23.55 2.55 0.19
N ASN A 232 22.28 2.89 0.44
CA ASN A 232 21.64 4.14 0.00
C ASN A 232 21.41 4.24 -1.52
N HIS A 233 21.15 3.13 -2.17
CA HIS A 233 20.87 3.09 -3.61
C HIS A 233 19.46 2.62 -3.90
N TYR A 234 18.85 3.13 -4.97
CA TYR A 234 17.67 2.54 -5.57
C TYR A 234 17.90 2.20 -7.04
N ILE A 235 17.40 1.06 -7.46
CA ILE A 235 17.52 0.55 -8.83
C ILE A 235 16.13 0.30 -9.40
N ILE A 236 15.78 1.02 -10.45
CA ILE A 236 14.62 0.70 -11.29
C ILE A 236 15.13 -0.26 -12.37
N TYR A 237 14.58 -1.48 -12.40
CA TYR A 237 15.03 -2.47 -13.36
C TYR A 237 14.89 -1.98 -14.81
N ARG A 238 15.94 -2.16 -15.59
CA ARG A 238 16.01 -1.90 -17.02
C ARG A 238 16.83 -3.01 -17.68
N GLU A 239 16.22 -3.73 -18.60
CA GLU A 239 16.83 -4.91 -19.23
C GLU A 239 18.18 -4.63 -19.88
N HIS A 240 18.28 -3.54 -20.64
CA HIS A 240 19.52 -3.12 -21.30
C HIS A 240 20.67 -2.74 -20.36
N LEU A 241 20.39 -2.46 -19.08
CA LEU A 241 21.41 -2.12 -18.07
C LEU A 241 21.67 -3.25 -17.07
N HIS A 242 20.68 -4.08 -16.81
CA HIS A 242 20.73 -5.04 -15.70
C HIS A 242 20.69 -6.51 -16.16
N GLY A 243 20.73 -6.72 -17.49
CA GLY A 243 20.69 -8.03 -18.12
C GLY A 243 19.28 -8.53 -18.39
N GLU A 244 19.15 -9.44 -19.34
CA GLU A 244 17.90 -10.11 -19.68
C GLU A 244 17.65 -11.23 -18.67
N ILE A 245 16.41 -11.35 -18.20
CA ILE A 245 15.93 -12.41 -17.32
C ILE A 245 14.68 -12.99 -17.97
N SER A 246 14.77 -14.27 -18.33
CA SER A 246 13.69 -15.07 -18.92
C SER A 246 12.96 -15.90 -17.86
#